data_afffb2c07cbb8b1032183bffa37337fe
#
_entry.id   afffb2c07cbb8b1032183bffa37337fe
#
_cell.length_a   1.000
_cell.length_b   1.000
_cell.length_c   1.000
_cell.angle_alpha   90.00
_cell.angle_beta   90.00
_cell.angle_gamma   90.00
#
_symmetry.space_group_name_H-M   'P 1'
#
loop_
_entity.id
_entity.type
_entity.pdbx_description
1 polymer ?
#
loop_
_entity_poly.entity_id
_entity_poly.type
_entity_poly.pdbx_seq_one_letter_code
_entity_poly.pdbx_strand_id
1 'polypeptide(L)'
;NNSNAIVEYIDGTIMPDYDRFVENGVQYRDDAAYVNTTMDHFEEKARNLQQIMEKTVDSIRDISTAIEESANSVGNAASSTTVLVSNIDTVHSEMETNQSISDRLKGEAGRFKNV
;
A
#
# COMPACT_ATOMS: atom_id res chain seq x y z
N ASN A 1 -73.59 -4.08 39.79
CA ASN A 1 -74.22 -4.12 38.52
C ASN A 1 -73.20 -4.66 37.48
N ASN A 2 -73.54 -5.66 36.71
CA ASN A 2 -72.65 -6.29 35.74
C ASN A 2 -72.16 -5.32 34.65
N SER A 3 -72.96 -4.31 34.28
CA SER A 3 -72.59 -3.30 33.31
C SER A 3 -71.42 -2.43 33.77
N ASN A 4 -71.42 -2.03 35.07
CA ASN A 4 -70.27 -1.26 35.63
C ASN A 4 -68.98 -2.10 35.72
N ALA A 5 -69.09 -3.38 36.06
CA ALA A 5 -67.93 -4.28 36.09
C ALA A 5 -67.30 -4.49 34.69
N ILE A 6 -68.11 -4.53 33.64
CA ILE A 6 -67.65 -4.63 32.26
C ILE A 6 -66.94 -3.32 31.85
N VAL A 7 -67.49 -2.16 32.16
CA VAL A 7 -66.89 -0.87 31.86
C VAL A 7 -65.52 -0.70 32.61
N GLU A 8 -65.47 -1.06 33.88
CA GLU A 8 -64.24 -1.03 34.67
C GLU A 8 -63.15 -1.98 34.07
N TYR A 9 -63.57 -3.17 33.61
CA TYR A 9 -62.64 -4.11 32.97
C TYR A 9 -62.13 -3.56 31.65
N ILE A 10 -62.94 -2.94 30.83
CA ILE A 10 -62.55 -2.32 29.57
C ILE A 10 -61.59 -1.17 29.85
N ASP A 11 -61.92 -0.23 30.72
CA ASP A 11 -61.10 0.93 31.00
C ASP A 11 -59.78 0.59 31.75
N GLY A 12 -59.87 -0.35 32.70
CA GLY A 12 -58.71 -0.71 33.55
C GLY A 12 -57.79 -1.77 32.99
N THR A 13 -58.21 -2.53 32.02
CA THR A 13 -57.45 -3.67 31.50
C THR A 13 -57.31 -3.64 29.98
N ILE A 14 -58.41 -3.58 29.25
CA ILE A 14 -58.42 -3.70 27.79
C ILE A 14 -57.79 -2.45 27.13
N MET A 15 -58.19 -1.25 27.57
CA MET A 15 -57.69 -0.01 26.97
C MET A 15 -56.17 0.17 27.22
N PRO A 16 -55.64 -0.05 28.43
CA PRO A 16 -54.19 -0.01 28.66
C PRO A 16 -53.43 -1.06 27.89
N ASP A 17 -53.96 -2.27 27.71
CA ASP A 17 -53.35 -3.32 26.89
C ASP A 17 -53.33 -2.94 25.44
N TYR A 18 -54.42 -2.35 24.92
CA TYR A 18 -54.47 -1.84 23.54
C TYR A 18 -53.43 -0.73 23.31
N ASP A 19 -53.31 0.24 24.27
CA ASP A 19 -52.32 1.30 24.17
C ASP A 19 -50.90 0.75 24.14
N ARG A 20 -50.60 -0.24 24.98
CA ARG A 20 -49.25 -0.92 24.91
C ARG A 20 -49.02 -1.63 23.62
N PHE A 21 -50.09 -2.26 23.05
CA PHE A 21 -49.99 -2.91 21.72
C PHE A 21 -49.65 -1.88 20.63
N VAL A 22 -50.31 -0.71 20.65
CA VAL A 22 -50.01 0.39 19.71
C VAL A 22 -48.60 0.91 19.88
N GLU A 23 -48.15 1.15 21.14
CA GLU A 23 -46.76 1.55 21.42
C GLU A 23 -45.73 0.55 20.92
N ASN A 24 -45.97 -0.75 21.12
CA ASN A 24 -45.10 -1.79 20.60
C ASN A 24 -45.06 -1.78 19.06
N GLY A 25 -46.17 -1.51 18.40
CA GLY A 25 -46.22 -1.37 16.94
C GLY A 25 -45.41 -0.19 16.43
N VAL A 26 -45.47 0.96 17.12
CA VAL A 26 -44.65 2.14 16.81
C VAL A 26 -43.17 1.83 17.03
N GLN A 27 -42.83 1.20 18.14
CA GLN A 27 -41.45 0.79 18.43
C GLN A 27 -40.92 -0.16 17.35
N TYR A 28 -41.71 -1.11 16.93
CA TYR A 28 -41.33 -2.06 15.89
C TYR A 28 -41.08 -1.39 14.54
N ARG A 29 -41.88 -0.40 14.20
CA ARG A 29 -41.68 0.42 12.98
C ARG A 29 -40.39 1.24 13.07
N ASP A 30 -40.12 1.85 14.21
CA ASP A 30 -38.94 2.67 14.41
C ASP A 30 -37.67 1.82 14.41
N ASP A 31 -37.72 0.63 15.00
CA ASP A 31 -36.63 -0.34 14.96
C ASP A 31 -36.36 -0.82 13.53
N ALA A 32 -37.42 -1.07 12.74
CA ALA A 32 -37.26 -1.44 11.33
C ALA A 32 -36.62 -0.31 10.49
N ALA A 33 -37.00 0.95 10.74
CA ALA A 33 -36.41 2.12 10.10
C ALA A 33 -34.93 2.26 10.48
N TYR A 34 -34.59 2.05 11.75
CA TYR A 34 -33.22 2.05 12.23
C TYR A 34 -32.36 0.97 11.57
N VAL A 35 -32.90 -0.27 11.47
CA VAL A 35 -32.22 -1.37 10.78
C VAL A 35 -31.97 -1.03 9.31
N ASN A 36 -32.95 -0.48 8.60
CA ASN A 36 -32.78 -0.07 7.21
C ASN A 36 -31.67 0.97 7.06
N THR A 37 -31.67 2.02 7.89
CA THR A 37 -30.61 3.04 7.88
C THR A 37 -29.24 2.43 8.18
N THR A 38 -29.17 1.50 9.12
CA THR A 38 -27.93 0.78 9.45
C THR A 38 -27.43 -0.06 8.27
N MET A 39 -28.34 -0.72 7.55
CA MET A 39 -28.00 -1.50 6.35
C MET A 39 -27.51 -0.61 5.21
N ASP A 40 -28.12 0.56 5.00
CA ASP A 40 -27.65 1.54 4.02
C ASP A 40 -26.22 2.01 4.32
N HIS A 41 -25.94 2.32 5.60
CA HIS A 41 -24.58 2.65 6.03
C HIS A 41 -23.60 1.49 5.86
N PHE A 42 -24.05 0.27 6.13
CA PHE A 42 -23.21 -0.92 5.92
C PHE A 42 -22.87 -1.09 4.43
N GLU A 43 -23.84 -0.92 3.55
CA GLU A 43 -23.64 -1.00 2.10
C GLU A 43 -22.65 0.08 1.62
N GLU A 44 -22.81 1.31 2.09
CA GLU A 44 -21.87 2.40 1.79
C GLU A 44 -20.45 2.06 2.24
N LYS A 45 -20.29 1.56 3.47
CA LYS A 45 -18.98 1.16 3.98
C LYS A 45 -18.37 0.00 3.21
N ALA A 46 -19.19 -0.97 2.81
CA ALA A 46 -18.74 -2.09 1.99
C ALA A 46 -18.23 -1.62 0.61
N ARG A 47 -18.93 -0.70 -0.04
CA ARG A 47 -18.48 -0.08 -1.29
C ARG A 47 -17.18 0.69 -1.13
N ASN A 48 -17.05 1.47 -0.06
CA ASN A 48 -15.82 2.20 0.25
C ASN A 48 -14.65 1.23 0.47
N LEU A 49 -14.88 0.14 1.18
CA LEU A 49 -13.88 -0.90 1.40
C LEU A 49 -13.43 -1.54 0.09
N GLN A 50 -14.37 -1.84 -0.81
CA GLN A 50 -14.07 -2.36 -2.14
C GLN A 50 -13.16 -1.41 -2.92
N GLN A 51 -13.47 -0.11 -2.92
CA GLN A 51 -12.63 0.90 -3.59
C GLN A 51 -11.23 0.99 -2.99
N ILE A 52 -11.10 0.88 -1.66
CA ILE A 52 -9.81 0.85 -0.98
C ILE A 52 -9.01 -0.39 -1.41
N MET A 53 -9.66 -1.55 -1.51
CA MET A 53 -9.03 -2.78 -1.96
C MET A 53 -8.53 -2.67 -3.41
N GLU A 54 -9.33 -2.11 -4.32
CA GLU A 54 -8.94 -1.86 -5.70
C GLU A 54 -7.70 -0.96 -5.79
N LYS A 55 -7.70 0.17 -5.07
CA LYS A 55 -6.54 1.06 -4.99
C LYS A 55 -5.31 0.39 -4.37
N THR A 56 -5.51 -0.48 -3.40
CA THR A 56 -4.42 -1.25 -2.79
C THR A 56 -3.79 -2.21 -3.80
N VAL A 57 -4.60 -2.90 -4.58
CA VAL A 57 -4.12 -3.80 -5.66
C VAL A 57 -3.33 -3.01 -6.70
N ASP A 58 -3.82 -1.85 -7.12
CA ASP A 58 -3.10 -0.98 -8.07
C ASP A 58 -1.76 -0.51 -7.50
N SER A 59 -1.74 -0.10 -6.23
CA SER A 59 -0.48 0.29 -5.55
C SER A 59 0.52 -0.85 -5.45
N ILE A 60 0.06 -2.08 -5.21
CA ILE A 60 0.93 -3.27 -5.20
C ILE A 60 1.51 -3.51 -6.58
N ARG A 61 0.74 -3.32 -7.65
CA ARG A 61 1.22 -3.44 -9.03
C ARG A 61 2.30 -2.40 -9.33
N ASP A 62 2.08 -1.15 -8.96
CA ASP A 62 3.05 -0.06 -9.14
C ASP A 62 4.34 -0.33 -8.38
N ILE A 63 4.25 -0.81 -7.14
CA ILE A 63 5.41 -1.21 -6.33
C ILE A 63 6.17 -2.36 -7.01
N SER A 64 5.47 -3.36 -7.53
CA SER A 64 6.08 -4.48 -8.23
C SER A 64 6.87 -4.01 -9.46
N THR A 65 6.30 -3.11 -10.25
CA THR A 65 6.98 -2.48 -11.39
C THR A 65 8.23 -1.72 -10.96
N ALA A 66 8.13 -0.91 -9.90
CA ALA A 66 9.28 -0.17 -9.38
C ALA A 66 10.40 -1.10 -8.86
N ILE A 67 10.04 -2.24 -8.28
CA ILE A 67 11.01 -3.25 -7.86
C ILE A 67 11.74 -3.86 -9.07
N GLU A 68 11.01 -4.19 -10.13
CA GLU A 68 11.61 -4.73 -11.38
C GLU A 68 12.55 -3.71 -12.02
N GLU A 69 12.16 -2.45 -12.11
CA GLU A 69 13.01 -1.37 -12.63
C GLU A 69 14.26 -1.16 -11.78
N SER A 70 14.10 -1.23 -10.44
CA SER A 70 15.22 -1.13 -9.51
C SER A 70 16.19 -2.30 -9.65
N ALA A 71 15.69 -3.51 -9.79
CA ALA A 71 16.52 -4.71 -10.03
C ALA A 71 17.31 -4.60 -11.32
N ASN A 72 16.68 -4.13 -12.41
CA ASN A 72 17.35 -3.88 -13.68
C ASN A 72 18.45 -2.80 -13.56
N SER A 73 18.16 -1.73 -12.81
CA SER A 73 19.13 -0.66 -12.56
C SER A 73 20.34 -1.15 -11.77
N VAL A 74 20.13 -1.97 -10.76
CA VAL A 74 21.20 -2.63 -9.99
C VAL A 74 22.03 -3.54 -10.88
N GLY A 75 21.39 -4.34 -11.76
CA GLY A 75 22.08 -5.17 -12.75
C GLY A 75 22.96 -4.37 -13.69
N ASN A 76 22.46 -3.26 -14.21
CA ASN A 76 23.24 -2.35 -15.06
C ASN A 76 24.41 -1.71 -14.32
N ALA A 77 24.21 -1.30 -13.07
CA ALA A 77 25.29 -0.76 -12.23
C ALA A 77 26.38 -1.80 -11.98
N ALA A 78 26.02 -3.04 -11.69
CA ALA A 78 26.97 -4.13 -11.51
C ALA A 78 27.79 -4.39 -12.79
N SER A 79 27.14 -4.40 -13.97
CA SER A 79 27.82 -4.54 -15.25
C SER A 79 28.79 -3.38 -15.50
N SER A 80 28.37 -2.14 -15.23
CA SER A 80 29.21 -0.95 -15.38
C SER A 80 30.41 -0.99 -14.43
N THR A 81 30.21 -1.49 -13.22
CA THR A 81 31.31 -1.67 -12.25
C THR A 81 32.34 -2.68 -12.75
N THR A 82 31.88 -3.78 -13.36
CA THR A 82 32.78 -4.79 -13.96
C THR A 82 33.61 -4.19 -15.08
N VAL A 83 33.01 -3.38 -15.96
CA VAL A 83 33.73 -2.66 -17.02
C VAL A 83 34.74 -1.68 -16.45
N LEU A 84 34.37 -0.93 -15.39
CA LEU A 84 35.29 -0.01 -14.71
C LEU A 84 36.51 -0.74 -14.14
N VAL A 85 36.32 -1.87 -13.49
CA VAL A 85 37.43 -2.68 -12.94
C VAL A 85 38.36 -3.12 -14.08
N SER A 86 37.82 -3.61 -15.20
CA SER A 86 38.60 -3.99 -16.36
C SER A 86 39.40 -2.82 -16.97
N ASN A 87 38.78 -1.63 -17.01
CA ASN A 87 39.45 -0.43 -17.50
C ASN A 87 40.58 0.01 -16.56
N ILE A 88 40.40 -0.11 -15.24
CA ILE A 88 41.42 0.17 -14.25
C ILE A 88 42.62 -0.77 -14.44
N ASP A 89 42.40 -2.06 -14.65
CA ASP A 89 43.45 -3.04 -14.90
C ASP A 89 44.22 -2.67 -16.17
N THR A 90 43.51 -2.27 -17.24
CA THR A 90 44.13 -1.81 -18.47
C THR A 90 45.02 -0.58 -18.25
N VAL A 91 44.49 0.43 -17.56
CA VAL A 91 45.25 1.65 -17.23
C VAL A 91 46.47 1.32 -16.37
N HIS A 92 46.36 0.42 -15.43
CA HIS A 92 47.49 -0.02 -14.61
C HIS A 92 48.61 -0.66 -15.46
N SER A 93 48.25 -1.56 -16.39
CA SER A 93 49.18 -2.18 -17.34
C SER A 93 49.87 -1.13 -18.24
N GLU A 94 49.10 -0.15 -18.74
CA GLU A 94 49.68 0.95 -19.55
C GLU A 94 50.63 1.81 -18.74
N MET A 95 50.34 2.08 -17.46
CA MET A 95 51.23 2.82 -16.56
C MET A 95 52.55 2.08 -16.31
N GLU A 96 52.52 0.76 -16.11
CA GLU A 96 53.71 -0.08 -15.98
C GLU A 96 54.57 -0.03 -17.27
N THR A 97 53.89 -0.11 -18.43
CA THR A 97 54.56 0.01 -19.75
C THR A 97 55.20 1.40 -19.88
N ASN A 98 54.52 2.45 -19.56
CA ASN A 98 55.04 3.82 -19.62
C ASN A 98 56.23 4.03 -18.66
N GLN A 99 56.14 3.45 -17.46
CA GLN A 99 57.26 3.49 -16.51
C GLN A 99 58.53 2.81 -17.11
N SER A 100 58.37 1.63 -17.69
CA SER A 100 59.44 0.89 -18.36
C SER A 100 60.08 1.71 -19.51
N ILE A 101 59.23 2.33 -20.34
CA ILE A 101 59.68 3.21 -21.42
C ILE A 101 60.50 4.41 -20.88
N SER A 102 59.98 5.05 -19.82
CA SER A 102 60.62 6.18 -19.15
C SER A 102 62.00 5.79 -18.62
N ASP A 103 62.12 4.62 -17.99
CA ASP A 103 63.36 4.14 -17.43
C ASP A 103 64.38 3.81 -18.54
N ARG A 104 63.95 3.26 -19.65
CA ARG A 104 64.79 3.02 -20.83
C ARG A 104 65.29 4.36 -21.41
N LEU A 105 64.41 5.34 -21.57
CA LEU A 105 64.79 6.67 -22.09
C LEU A 105 65.83 7.37 -21.16
N LYS A 106 65.68 7.27 -19.85
CA LYS A 106 66.68 7.77 -18.89
C LYS A 106 68.02 7.07 -19.03
N GLY A 107 68.02 5.76 -19.23
CA GLY A 107 69.21 4.97 -19.49
C GLY A 107 69.95 5.41 -20.77
N GLU A 108 69.23 5.60 -21.84
CA GLU A 108 69.79 6.06 -23.12
C GLU A 108 70.34 7.50 -23.01
N ALA A 109 69.57 8.40 -22.39
CA ALA A 109 70.02 9.78 -22.16
C ALA A 109 71.32 9.84 -21.28
N GLY A 110 71.46 8.93 -20.32
CA GLY A 110 72.63 8.80 -19.50
C GLY A 110 73.84 8.35 -20.30
N ARG A 111 73.66 7.51 -21.30
CA ARG A 111 74.73 7.09 -22.23
C ARG A 111 75.26 8.25 -23.05
N PHE A 112 74.42 9.15 -23.53
CA PHE A 112 74.79 10.31 -24.28
C PHE A 112 75.56 11.34 -23.47
N LYS A 113 75.40 11.45 -22.18
CA LYS A 113 76.13 12.36 -21.27
C LYS A 113 77.53 11.91 -20.97
N ASN A 114 77.85 10.62 -21.15
CA ASN A 114 79.18 10.05 -20.86
C ASN A 114 80.04 9.86 -22.13
N VAL A 115 79.51 10.37 -23.23
CA VAL A 115 80.27 10.50 -24.49
C VAL A 115 80.74 11.93 -24.67
#